data_526e61a6583bb09c7b7aae1b102f30f4
#
_entry.id   526e61a6583bb09c7b7aae1b102f30f4
#
_cell.length_a   1.000
_cell.length_b   1.000
_cell.length_c   1.000
_cell.angle_alpha   90.00
_cell.angle_beta   90.00
_cell.angle_gamma   90.00
#
_symmetry.space_group_name_H-M   'P 1'
#
loop_
_entity.id
_entity.type
_entity.pdbx_description
1 polymer ?
#
loop_
_entity_poly.entity_id
_entity_poly.type
_entity_poly.pdbx_seq_one_letter_code
_entity_poly.pdbx_strand_id
1 'polypeptide(L)'
;MVFPASTPGENEDVPQVVAVSVRKFQKELSAGIVSLGLLGLLSHADKPLYGYQIAKELEDFGEGLPVKHGTLYPVLRSLEAGGLLVSEVEPSVTGPPRRYYSITEEGRRAIGLWQETWTRTREFVDAVLEGHSG
;
A
#
# COMPACT_ATOMS: atom_id res chain seq x y z
N MET A 1 12.59 -12.99 -9.78
CA MET A 1 13.59 -12.63 -8.78
C MET A 1 13.00 -12.74 -7.38
N VAL A 2 13.72 -13.38 -6.50
CA VAL A 2 13.26 -13.57 -5.12
C VAL A 2 13.97 -12.55 -4.23
N PHE A 3 13.20 -11.77 -3.50
CA PHE A 3 13.76 -10.84 -2.53
C PHE A 3 14.11 -11.58 -1.24
N PRO A 4 15.21 -11.21 -0.58
CA PRO A 4 15.54 -11.83 0.69
C PRO A 4 14.46 -11.56 1.72
N ALA A 5 14.22 -12.54 2.57
CA ALA A 5 13.19 -12.43 3.61
C ALA A 5 13.56 -11.41 4.69
N SER A 6 14.86 -11.23 4.94
CA SER A 6 15.33 -10.29 5.95
C SER A 6 15.62 -8.92 5.32
N THR A 7 15.35 -7.85 6.07
CA THR A 7 15.74 -6.52 5.63
C THR A 7 17.24 -6.34 5.86
N PRO A 8 17.93 -5.59 4.97
CA PRO A 8 19.36 -5.34 5.15
C PRO A 8 19.72 -4.72 6.50
N GLY A 9 18.81 -3.96 7.11
CA GLY A 9 19.06 -3.36 8.41
C GLY A 9 19.17 -4.34 9.56
N GLU A 10 18.73 -5.58 9.37
CA GLU A 10 18.83 -6.63 10.37
C GLU A 10 20.13 -7.41 10.28
N ASN A 11 20.91 -7.20 9.23
CA ASN A 11 22.17 -7.88 9.00
C ASN A 11 23.32 -7.03 9.54
N GLU A 12 24.06 -7.57 10.51
CA GLU A 12 25.18 -6.87 11.13
C GLU A 12 26.29 -6.50 10.14
N ASP A 13 26.39 -7.24 9.01
CA ASP A 13 27.40 -6.99 8.02
C ASP A 13 27.09 -5.84 7.08
N VAL A 14 25.91 -5.25 7.20
CA VAL A 14 25.50 -4.13 6.33
C VAL A 14 26.06 -2.82 6.84
N PRO A 15 26.87 -2.11 6.03
CA PRO A 15 27.37 -0.79 6.44
C PRO A 15 26.23 0.18 6.70
N GLN A 16 26.45 1.13 7.60
CA GLN A 16 25.44 2.10 7.99
C GLN A 16 24.89 2.91 6.80
N VAL A 17 25.77 3.29 5.87
CA VAL A 17 25.36 4.07 4.72
C VAL A 17 24.40 3.26 3.83
N VAL A 18 24.58 1.95 3.73
CA VAL A 18 23.69 1.09 2.95
C VAL A 18 22.36 0.94 3.67
N ALA A 19 22.39 0.72 4.99
CA ALA A 19 21.16 0.58 5.77
C ALA A 19 20.30 1.85 5.69
N VAL A 20 20.93 3.02 5.73
CA VAL A 20 20.22 4.30 5.58
C VAL A 20 19.59 4.41 4.20
N SER A 21 20.33 4.01 3.15
CA SER A 21 19.81 4.08 1.78
C SER A 21 18.61 3.17 1.58
N VAL A 22 18.63 1.98 2.19
CA VAL A 22 17.49 1.06 2.08
C VAL A 22 16.24 1.65 2.74
N ARG A 23 16.38 2.23 3.93
CA ARG A 23 15.24 2.85 4.61
C ARG A 23 14.66 4.00 3.79
N LYS A 24 15.53 4.82 3.22
CA LYS A 24 15.08 5.93 2.37
C LYS A 24 14.37 5.42 1.13
N PHE A 25 14.92 4.40 0.49
CA PHE A 25 14.31 3.80 -0.69
C PHE A 25 12.95 3.19 -0.38
N GLN A 26 12.83 2.47 0.74
CA GLN A 26 11.55 1.89 1.15
C GLN A 26 10.48 2.97 1.33
N LYS A 27 10.86 4.10 1.91
CA LYS A 27 9.94 5.22 2.10
C LYS A 27 9.47 5.79 0.76
N GLU A 28 10.39 5.97 -0.17
CA GLU A 28 10.07 6.48 -1.49
C GLU A 28 9.19 5.51 -2.29
N LEU A 29 9.52 4.22 -2.22
CA LEU A 29 8.79 3.18 -2.92
C LEU A 29 7.36 3.05 -2.40
N SER A 30 7.17 3.13 -1.10
CA SER A 30 5.86 2.90 -0.50
C SER A 30 4.83 3.98 -0.82
N ALA A 31 5.27 5.17 -1.25
CA ALA A 31 4.37 6.29 -1.50
C ALA A 31 3.23 5.94 -2.48
N GLY A 32 3.56 5.30 -3.60
CA GLY A 32 2.54 4.87 -4.56
C GLY A 32 1.97 3.50 -4.27
N ILE A 33 2.79 2.63 -3.70
CA ILE A 33 2.38 1.24 -3.44
C ILE A 33 1.29 1.17 -2.37
N VAL A 34 1.35 2.03 -1.36
CA VAL A 34 0.31 2.06 -0.33
C VAL A 34 -1.04 2.41 -0.94
N SER A 35 -1.10 3.40 -1.83
CA SER A 35 -2.34 3.76 -2.51
C SER A 35 -2.88 2.59 -3.33
N LEU A 36 -2.01 1.93 -4.08
CA LEU A 36 -2.38 0.78 -4.89
C LEU A 36 -2.91 -0.36 -4.01
N GLY A 37 -2.21 -0.66 -2.92
CA GLY A 37 -2.63 -1.71 -1.99
C GLY A 37 -3.97 -1.41 -1.34
N LEU A 38 -4.18 -0.18 -0.91
CA LEU A 38 -5.44 0.23 -0.27
C LEU A 38 -6.61 0.15 -1.24
N LEU A 39 -6.44 0.68 -2.43
CA LEU A 39 -7.51 0.66 -3.42
C LEU A 39 -7.81 -0.79 -3.85
N GLY A 40 -6.77 -1.59 -4.03
CA GLY A 40 -6.93 -3.01 -4.35
C GLY A 40 -7.67 -3.78 -3.27
N LEU A 41 -7.29 -3.54 -2.01
CA LEU A 41 -7.94 -4.21 -0.89
C LEU A 41 -9.44 -3.88 -0.85
N LEU A 42 -9.77 -2.60 -0.97
CA LEU A 42 -11.16 -2.17 -0.91
C LEU A 42 -11.96 -2.62 -2.12
N SER A 43 -11.30 -2.87 -3.26
CA SER A 43 -11.98 -3.39 -4.44
C SER A 43 -12.48 -4.82 -4.25
N HIS A 44 -11.88 -5.55 -3.33
CA HIS A 44 -12.27 -6.94 -3.03
C HIS A 44 -13.11 -7.05 -1.74
N ALA A 45 -13.30 -5.95 -1.03
CA ALA A 45 -14.06 -5.99 0.22
C ALA A 45 -15.55 -6.09 -0.06
N ASP A 46 -16.23 -6.97 0.67
CA ASP A 46 -17.67 -7.17 0.53
C ASP A 46 -18.49 -6.06 1.20
N LYS A 47 -17.86 -5.34 2.11
CA LYS A 47 -18.52 -4.29 2.90
C LYS A 47 -17.53 -3.18 3.22
N PRO A 48 -18.03 -2.00 3.62
CA PRO A 48 -17.13 -0.93 4.04
C PRO A 48 -16.24 -1.35 5.21
N LEU A 49 -15.01 -0.87 5.22
CA LEU A 49 -14.03 -1.18 6.26
C LEU A 49 -13.53 0.09 6.91
N TYR A 50 -13.29 0.06 8.23
CA TYR A 50 -12.67 1.19 8.89
C TYR A 50 -11.15 0.96 9.02
N GLY A 51 -10.43 2.04 9.37
CA GLY A 51 -8.97 2.06 9.31
C GLY A 51 -8.26 0.87 9.96
N TYR A 52 -8.69 0.50 11.18
CA TYR A 52 -8.07 -0.62 11.87
C TYR A 52 -8.24 -1.94 11.10
N GLN A 53 -9.44 -2.18 10.56
CA GLN A 53 -9.69 -3.38 9.76
C GLN A 53 -8.83 -3.39 8.51
N ILE A 54 -8.72 -2.25 7.84
CA ILE A 54 -7.90 -2.12 6.63
C ILE A 54 -6.45 -2.46 6.94
N ALA A 55 -5.90 -1.88 8.01
CA ALA A 55 -4.51 -2.13 8.41
C ALA A 55 -4.29 -3.61 8.72
N LYS A 56 -5.23 -4.23 9.43
CA LYS A 56 -5.11 -5.63 9.80
C LYS A 56 -5.18 -6.54 8.58
N GLU A 57 -6.07 -6.27 7.64
CA GLU A 57 -6.17 -7.07 6.43
C GLU A 57 -4.94 -6.93 5.54
N LEU A 58 -4.34 -5.74 5.49
CA LEU A 58 -3.08 -5.56 4.76
C LEU A 58 -1.95 -6.40 5.38
N GLU A 59 -1.89 -6.47 6.70
CA GLU A 59 -0.92 -7.30 7.39
C GLU A 59 -1.06 -8.78 7.04
N ASP A 60 -2.29 -9.22 6.82
CA ASP A 60 -2.57 -10.63 6.50
C ASP A 60 -2.02 -11.04 5.13
N PHE A 61 -1.72 -10.09 4.26
CA PHE A 61 -1.10 -10.39 2.96
C PHE A 61 0.40 -10.64 3.06
N GLY A 62 0.99 -10.47 4.23
CA GLY A 62 2.38 -10.82 4.47
C GLY A 62 3.28 -9.62 4.75
N GLU A 63 4.58 -9.89 4.75
CA GLU A 63 5.59 -8.91 5.12
C GLU A 63 6.07 -8.07 3.94
N GLY A 64 5.17 -7.52 3.16
CA GLY A 64 5.56 -6.62 2.11
C GLY A 64 6.14 -5.33 2.68
N LEU A 65 5.74 -4.19 2.13
CA LEU A 65 6.15 -2.92 2.69
C LEU A 65 5.35 -2.66 3.97
N PRO A 66 6.03 -2.32 5.07
CA PRO A 66 5.32 -2.02 6.31
C PRO A 66 4.46 -0.77 6.13
N VAL A 67 3.17 -0.88 6.45
CA VAL A 67 2.26 0.25 6.39
C VAL A 67 1.91 0.64 7.82
N LYS A 68 2.38 1.81 8.24
CA LYS A 68 2.08 2.32 9.56
C LYS A 68 0.72 3.00 9.57
N HIS A 69 0.03 2.92 10.69
CA HIS A 69 -1.27 3.57 10.86
C HIS A 69 -1.21 5.07 10.52
N GLY A 70 -0.13 5.74 10.89
CA GLY A 70 0.06 7.15 10.59
C GLY A 70 0.14 7.46 9.09
N THR A 71 0.55 6.50 8.28
CA THR A 71 0.61 6.65 6.82
C THR A 71 -0.72 6.33 6.17
N LEU A 72 -1.47 5.43 6.77
CA LEU A 72 -2.71 4.91 6.23
C LEU A 72 -3.78 5.99 6.05
N TYR A 73 -4.05 6.75 7.12
CA TYR A 73 -5.14 7.74 7.10
C TYR A 73 -4.95 8.86 6.08
N PRO A 74 -3.76 9.46 5.94
CA PRO A 74 -3.56 10.45 4.89
C PRO A 74 -3.80 9.90 3.49
N VAL A 75 -3.43 8.65 3.23
CA VAL A 75 -3.64 8.02 1.93
C VAL A 75 -5.13 7.76 1.69
N LEU A 76 -5.84 7.27 2.69
CA LEU A 76 -7.29 7.08 2.59
C LEU A 76 -8.01 8.40 2.28
N ARG A 77 -7.64 9.48 2.98
CA ARG A 77 -8.22 10.80 2.72
C ARG A 77 -7.88 11.31 1.32
N SER A 78 -6.68 11.05 0.86
CA SER A 78 -6.26 11.46 -0.49
C SER A 78 -7.07 10.72 -1.56
N LEU A 79 -7.27 9.42 -1.39
CA LEU A 79 -8.06 8.63 -2.33
C LEU A 79 -9.52 9.07 -2.32
N GLU A 80 -10.05 9.42 -1.17
CA GLU A 80 -11.40 9.95 -1.06
C GLU A 80 -11.53 11.31 -1.73
N ALA A 81 -10.57 12.20 -1.49
CA ALA A 81 -10.55 13.53 -2.13
C ALA A 81 -10.49 13.41 -3.65
N GLY A 82 -9.81 12.38 -4.15
CA GLY A 82 -9.72 12.11 -5.58
C GLY A 82 -10.93 11.40 -6.17
N GLY A 83 -11.94 11.10 -5.35
CA GLY A 83 -13.16 10.48 -5.85
C GLY A 83 -13.10 8.96 -6.00
N LEU A 84 -12.02 8.32 -5.54
CA LEU A 84 -11.85 6.87 -5.69
C LEU A 84 -12.42 6.09 -4.52
N LEU A 85 -12.56 6.73 -3.36
CA LEU A 85 -13.20 6.17 -2.18
C LEU A 85 -14.30 7.11 -1.70
N VAL A 86 -15.23 6.54 -0.94
CA VAL A 86 -16.24 7.30 -0.21
C VAL A 86 -16.24 6.78 1.22
N SER A 87 -16.57 7.64 2.16
CA SER A 87 -16.61 7.23 3.57
C SER A 87 -17.85 7.72 4.26
N GLU A 88 -18.23 7.01 5.31
CA GLU A 88 -19.34 7.37 6.19
C GLU A 88 -18.91 7.15 7.63
N VAL A 89 -19.31 8.05 8.51
CA VAL A 89 -19.03 7.93 9.93
C VAL A 89 -20.24 7.26 10.59
N GLU A 90 -19.98 6.20 11.34
CA GLU A 90 -21.01 5.51 12.11
C GLU A 90 -20.72 5.66 13.60
N PRO A 91 -21.75 6.01 14.41
CA PRO A 91 -21.59 6.07 15.85
C PRO A 91 -21.27 4.69 16.40
N SER A 92 -20.38 4.64 17.39
CA SER A 92 -20.04 3.42 18.09
C SER A 92 -20.72 3.43 19.46
N VAL A 93 -21.30 2.32 19.86
CA VAL A 93 -21.98 2.20 21.16
C VAL A 93 -20.97 2.28 22.31
N THR A 94 -19.77 1.76 22.10
CA THR A 94 -18.77 1.60 23.15
C THR A 94 -17.48 2.37 22.93
N GLY A 95 -17.45 3.30 22.00
CA GLY A 95 -16.22 4.03 21.72
C GLY A 95 -16.49 5.21 20.79
N PRO A 96 -15.39 5.81 20.27
CA PRO A 96 -15.54 6.93 19.33
C PRO A 96 -16.16 6.47 18.02
N PRO A 97 -16.80 7.39 17.29
CA PRO A 97 -17.35 7.08 15.98
C PRO A 97 -16.25 6.54 15.04
N ARG A 98 -16.62 5.65 14.15
CA ARG A 98 -15.71 5.06 13.19
C ARG A 98 -16.06 5.50 11.78
N ARG A 99 -15.02 5.79 11.00
CA ARG A 99 -15.21 6.14 9.59
C ARG A 99 -14.97 4.91 8.74
N TYR A 100 -15.97 4.53 7.98
CA TYR A 100 -15.95 3.36 7.10
C TYR A 100 -15.74 3.79 5.66
N TYR A 101 -14.84 3.12 4.97
CA TYR A 101 -14.47 3.43 3.59
C TYR A 101 -14.94 2.33 2.64
N SER A 102 -15.38 2.75 1.48
CA SER A 102 -15.71 1.83 0.40
C SER A 102 -15.26 2.41 -0.93
N ILE A 103 -15.05 1.54 -1.91
CA ILE A 103 -14.60 1.96 -3.22
C ILE A 103 -15.77 2.51 -4.03
N THR A 104 -15.51 3.56 -4.80
CA THR A 104 -16.51 4.13 -5.72
C THR A 104 -16.44 3.41 -7.07
N GLU A 105 -17.38 3.72 -7.96
CA GLU A 105 -17.35 3.24 -9.33
C GLU A 105 -16.08 3.70 -10.04
N GLU A 106 -15.70 4.96 -9.84
CA GLU A 106 -14.46 5.52 -10.38
C GLU A 106 -13.25 4.80 -9.83
N GLY A 107 -13.30 4.44 -8.53
CA GLY A 107 -12.22 3.67 -7.91
C GLY A 107 -12.07 2.30 -8.52
N ARG A 108 -13.18 1.63 -8.84
CA ARG A 108 -13.12 0.31 -9.49
C ARG A 108 -12.53 0.38 -10.88
N ARG A 109 -12.84 1.45 -11.59
CA ARG A 109 -12.24 1.68 -12.91
C ARG A 109 -10.76 2.00 -12.78
N ALA A 110 -10.41 2.83 -11.82
CA ALA A 110 -9.03 3.23 -11.57
C ALA A 110 -8.15 2.04 -11.21
N ILE A 111 -8.62 1.14 -10.34
CA ILE A 111 -7.77 0.02 -9.89
C ILE A 111 -7.36 -0.88 -11.05
N GLY A 112 -8.24 -1.08 -12.02
CA GLY A 112 -7.89 -1.86 -13.21
C GLY A 112 -6.75 -1.23 -14.00
N LEU A 113 -6.81 0.08 -14.20
CA LEU A 113 -5.77 0.80 -14.91
C LEU A 113 -4.47 0.91 -14.09
N TRP A 114 -4.59 1.08 -12.80
CA TRP A 114 -3.42 1.10 -11.90
C TRP A 114 -2.70 -0.24 -11.90
N GLN A 115 -3.46 -1.33 -11.97
CA GLN A 115 -2.90 -2.67 -12.02
C GLN A 115 -2.08 -2.86 -13.30
N GLU A 116 -2.55 -2.36 -14.42
CA GLU A 116 -1.80 -2.40 -15.67
C GLU A 116 -0.51 -1.59 -15.57
N THR A 117 -0.59 -0.41 -14.96
CA THR A 117 0.59 0.42 -14.74
C THR A 117 1.60 -0.29 -13.85
N TRP A 118 1.12 -0.93 -12.79
CA TRP A 118 1.98 -1.70 -11.89
C TRP A 118 2.68 -2.84 -12.61
N THR A 119 1.94 -3.58 -13.43
CA THR A 119 2.49 -4.70 -14.17
C THR A 119 3.62 -4.23 -15.10
N ARG A 120 3.38 -3.15 -15.85
CA ARG A 120 4.40 -2.61 -16.76
C ARG A 120 5.60 -2.07 -16.00
N THR A 121 5.36 -1.40 -14.88
CA THR A 121 6.45 -0.86 -14.04
C THR A 121 7.30 -1.98 -13.48
N ARG A 122 6.67 -3.04 -12.96
CA ARG A 122 7.37 -4.19 -12.43
C ARG A 122 8.21 -4.87 -13.49
N GLU A 123 7.65 -5.09 -14.67
CA GLU A 123 8.36 -5.71 -15.77
C GLU A 123 9.59 -4.89 -16.20
N PHE A 124 9.42 -3.58 -16.26
CA PHE A 124 10.51 -2.68 -16.60
C PHE A 124 11.62 -2.75 -15.56
N VAL A 125 11.27 -2.65 -14.30
CA VAL A 125 12.25 -2.69 -13.21
C VAL A 125 12.98 -4.03 -13.18
N ASP A 126 12.23 -5.13 -13.28
CA ASP A 126 12.83 -6.46 -13.29
C ASP A 126 13.82 -6.62 -14.44
N ALA A 127 13.46 -6.15 -15.62
CA ALA A 127 14.36 -6.22 -16.77
C ALA A 127 15.64 -5.42 -16.54
N VAL A 128 15.52 -4.23 -15.96
CA VAL A 128 16.69 -3.41 -15.64
C VAL A 128 17.59 -4.09 -14.62
N LEU A 129 16.98 -4.65 -13.56
CA LEU A 129 17.74 -5.31 -12.50
C LEU A 129 18.43 -6.60 -12.99
N GLU A 130 17.82 -7.29 -13.93
CA GLU A 130 18.39 -8.49 -14.52
C GLU A 130 19.46 -8.19 -15.55
N GLY A 131 19.60 -6.93 -15.96
CA GLY A 131 20.61 -6.51 -16.93
C GLY A 131 20.29 -6.89 -18.37
N HIS A 132 19.03 -7.13 -18.68
CA HIS A 132 18.61 -7.40 -20.05
C HIS A 132 18.67 -6.14 -20.89
N SER A 133 19.40 -6.20 -21.98
CA SER A 133 19.49 -5.10 -22.93
C SER A 133 18.67 -5.46 -24.16
N GLY A 134 17.50 -5.01 -24.16
CA GLY A 134 16.62 -5.16 -25.33
C GLY A 134 15.71 -6.35 -25.30
#